data_d87514f4a1186c144cc55bbf8cd76e7c
#
_entry.id   d87514f4a1186c144cc55bbf8cd76e7c
#
_cell.length_a   1.000
_cell.length_b   1.000
_cell.length_c   1.000
_cell.angle_alpha   90.00
_cell.angle_beta   90.00
_cell.angle_gamma   90.00
#
_symmetry.space_group_name_H-M   'P 1'
#
loop_
_entity.id
_entity.type
_entity.pdbx_description
1 polymer ?
#
loop_
_entity_poly.entity_id
_entity_poly.type
_entity_poly.pdbx_seq_one_letter_code
_entity_poly.pdbx_strand_id
1 'polypeptide(L)'
;VPAGTRNHFALDVGVDRHDPVGALDAFTGGVERQIDVAEVNGRVFLNNVSLGIYGDAVRNPAYREAKVRTLLETAAEVMGPSAEAPALRLVDDLGREHRDLVVVLVSNNPYALDRPLARGTRPTLGGGQLGIVVVDTPGDSPRPPGRAWSAPHLEVSAPEAVHAGVDGEAVDLSPPLRFAIRPAALRVRISSRHPGASPSARLRLPGHSRAARQSQG
;
A
#
# COMPACT_ATOMS: atom_id res chain seq x y z
N VAL A 1 -9.32 -17.34 -1.91
CA VAL A 1 -10.73 -17.12 -2.31
C VAL A 1 -11.17 -15.75 -1.84
N PRO A 2 -11.76 -14.90 -2.70
CA PRO A 2 -12.21 -13.56 -2.33
C PRO A 2 -13.53 -13.63 -1.55
N ALA A 3 -13.43 -13.74 -0.22
CA ALA A 3 -14.58 -13.87 0.70
C ALA A 3 -14.72 -12.68 1.67
N GLY A 4 -13.85 -11.69 1.60
CA GLY A 4 -13.90 -10.48 2.41
C GLY A 4 -14.73 -9.36 1.77
N THR A 5 -14.91 -8.25 2.49
CA THR A 5 -15.72 -7.10 2.03
C THR A 5 -15.09 -6.33 0.86
N ARG A 6 -13.76 -6.25 0.79
CA ARG A 6 -13.04 -5.43 -0.22
C ARG A 6 -12.15 -6.23 -1.15
N ASN A 7 -11.63 -7.35 -0.69
CA ASN A 7 -10.79 -8.28 -1.46
C ASN A 7 -9.63 -7.60 -2.24
N HIS A 8 -9.00 -6.55 -1.66
CA HIS A 8 -7.91 -5.82 -2.31
C HIS A 8 -6.73 -6.72 -2.62
N PHE A 9 -6.33 -7.55 -1.66
CA PHE A 9 -5.25 -8.51 -1.84
C PHE A 9 -5.55 -9.50 -3.00
N ALA A 10 -6.79 -10.00 -3.08
CA ALA A 10 -7.20 -10.87 -4.19
C ALA A 10 -7.03 -10.17 -5.54
N LEU A 11 -7.40 -8.88 -5.63
CA LEU A 11 -7.23 -8.09 -6.85
C LEU A 11 -5.74 -7.88 -7.20
N ASP A 12 -4.88 -7.66 -6.20
CA ASP A 12 -3.44 -7.49 -6.41
C ASP A 12 -2.75 -8.76 -6.91
N VAL A 13 -3.17 -9.94 -6.43
CA VAL A 13 -2.67 -11.22 -6.96
C VAL A 13 -3.33 -11.62 -8.29
N GLY A 14 -4.25 -10.80 -8.78
CA GLY A 14 -4.91 -11.01 -10.07
C GLY A 14 -6.05 -12.01 -10.03
N VAL A 15 -6.69 -12.18 -8.88
CA VAL A 15 -7.93 -12.95 -8.74
C VAL A 15 -9.13 -12.04 -9.02
N ASP A 16 -10.07 -12.51 -9.81
CA ASP A 16 -11.35 -11.81 -9.97
C ASP A 16 -12.13 -11.88 -8.66
N ARG A 17 -12.31 -10.73 -8.03
CA ARG A 17 -13.02 -10.63 -6.76
C ARG A 17 -14.53 -10.88 -6.84
N HIS A 18 -15.08 -10.93 -8.06
CA HIS A 18 -16.49 -11.21 -8.33
C HIS A 18 -16.75 -12.68 -8.69
N ASP A 19 -15.68 -13.50 -8.79
CA ASP A 19 -15.77 -14.93 -9.06
C ASP A 19 -15.13 -15.77 -7.93
N PRO A 20 -15.78 -15.86 -6.75
CA PRO A 20 -15.27 -16.66 -5.66
C PRO A 20 -15.30 -18.17 -5.96
N VAL A 21 -16.23 -18.62 -6.82
CA VAL A 21 -16.34 -20.03 -7.20
C VAL A 21 -15.16 -20.45 -8.10
N GLY A 22 -14.86 -19.66 -9.13
CA GLY A 22 -13.70 -19.93 -10.00
C GLY A 22 -12.36 -19.85 -9.25
N ALA A 23 -12.31 -19.10 -8.14
CA ALA A 23 -11.11 -19.06 -7.30
C ALA A 23 -10.85 -20.39 -6.56
N LEU A 24 -11.87 -21.25 -6.35
CA LEU A 24 -11.72 -22.56 -5.73
C LEU A 24 -10.91 -23.54 -6.59
N ASP A 25 -10.87 -23.34 -7.90
CA ASP A 25 -10.04 -24.16 -8.80
C ASP A 25 -8.54 -24.06 -8.45
N ALA A 26 -8.12 -23.06 -7.68
CA ALA A 26 -6.76 -22.99 -7.15
C ALA A 26 -6.38 -24.20 -6.27
N PHE A 27 -7.34 -24.90 -5.67
CA PHE A 27 -7.07 -26.10 -4.88
C PHE A 27 -6.69 -27.31 -5.71
N THR A 28 -7.17 -27.40 -6.93
CA THR A 28 -6.95 -28.57 -7.83
C THR A 28 -5.93 -28.28 -8.93
N GLY A 29 -6.01 -27.12 -9.60
CA GLY A 29 -5.21 -26.79 -10.77
C GLY A 29 -4.54 -25.40 -10.71
N GLY A 30 -4.34 -24.86 -9.50
CA GLY A 30 -3.78 -23.52 -9.34
C GLY A 30 -2.28 -23.41 -9.61
N VAL A 31 -1.87 -22.24 -10.09
CA VAL A 31 -0.45 -21.85 -10.22
C VAL A 31 0.03 -21.25 -8.91
N GLU A 32 1.16 -21.74 -8.42
CA GLU A 32 1.80 -21.21 -7.20
C GLU A 32 2.67 -20.01 -7.53
N ARG A 33 2.63 -19.00 -6.66
CA ARG A 33 3.50 -17.82 -6.69
C ARG A 33 4.04 -17.51 -5.33
N GLN A 34 5.27 -17.04 -5.28
CA GLN A 34 5.87 -16.45 -4.09
C GLN A 34 5.68 -14.94 -4.14
N ILE A 35 5.27 -14.38 -3.00
CA ILE A 35 5.06 -12.95 -2.83
C ILE A 35 5.72 -12.49 -1.55
N ASP A 36 5.99 -11.20 -1.49
CA ASP A 36 6.55 -10.57 -0.31
C ASP A 36 5.50 -10.43 0.79
N VAL A 37 5.99 -10.32 2.02
CA VAL A 37 5.20 -10.01 3.20
C VAL A 37 5.86 -8.87 3.93
N ALA A 38 5.09 -7.86 4.31
CA ALA A 38 5.58 -6.78 5.15
C ALA A 38 5.25 -7.03 6.62
N GLU A 39 6.05 -6.43 7.50
CA GLU A 39 5.81 -6.48 8.94
C GLU A 39 6.09 -5.14 9.61
N VAL A 40 5.41 -4.89 10.73
CA VAL A 40 5.67 -3.81 11.67
C VAL A 40 5.81 -4.39 13.07
N ASN A 41 6.98 -4.19 13.72
CA ASN A 41 7.29 -4.75 15.04
C ASN A 41 6.98 -6.25 15.15
N GLY A 42 7.25 -7.03 14.08
CA GLY A 42 6.96 -8.46 13.99
C GLY A 42 5.51 -8.82 13.65
N ARG A 43 4.59 -7.85 13.59
CA ARG A 43 3.22 -8.07 13.12
C ARG A 43 3.17 -8.00 11.60
N VAL A 44 2.77 -9.10 10.97
CA VAL A 44 2.67 -9.24 9.52
C VAL A 44 1.45 -8.49 8.98
N PHE A 45 1.61 -7.89 7.79
CA PHE A 45 0.50 -7.34 7.00
C PHE A 45 0.71 -7.59 5.50
N LEU A 46 -0.39 -7.68 4.76
CA LEU A 46 -0.40 -7.98 3.33
C LEU A 46 -0.79 -6.78 2.45
N ASN A 47 -1.54 -5.82 3.01
CA ASN A 47 -1.93 -4.62 2.28
C ASN A 47 -1.12 -3.41 2.73
N ASN A 48 -1.50 -2.82 3.85
CA ASN A 48 -0.83 -1.64 4.36
C ASN A 48 -1.05 -1.41 5.86
N VAL A 49 -0.18 -0.55 6.40
CA VAL A 49 -0.36 0.09 7.70
C VAL A 49 -0.53 1.57 7.47
N SER A 50 -1.52 2.15 8.13
CA SER A 50 -1.80 3.58 8.12
C SER A 50 -1.64 4.17 9.51
N LEU A 51 -0.93 5.29 9.63
CA LEU A 51 -0.67 6.03 10.86
C LEU A 51 -1.14 7.47 10.70
N GLY A 52 -1.33 8.16 11.82
CA GLY A 52 -1.79 9.54 11.85
C GLY A 52 -3.31 9.61 11.79
N ILE A 53 -3.85 10.70 11.27
CA ILE A 53 -5.32 10.92 11.17
C ILE A 53 -6.02 9.76 10.46
N TYR A 54 -5.33 9.09 9.56
CA TYR A 54 -5.88 7.92 8.87
C TYR A 54 -6.01 6.69 9.78
N GLY A 55 -5.12 6.52 10.74
CA GLY A 55 -5.25 5.48 11.78
C GLY A 55 -6.53 5.65 12.58
N ASP A 56 -6.88 6.88 12.95
CA ASP A 56 -8.12 7.20 13.66
C ASP A 56 -9.35 7.09 12.76
N ALA A 57 -9.24 7.47 11.49
CA ALA A 57 -10.33 7.37 10.51
C ALA A 57 -10.75 5.91 10.21
N VAL A 58 -9.85 4.93 10.37
CA VAL A 58 -10.20 3.50 10.23
C VAL A 58 -11.25 3.06 11.26
N ARG A 59 -11.37 3.76 12.38
CA ARG A 59 -12.45 3.56 13.36
C ARG A 59 -13.82 4.00 12.85
N ASN A 60 -13.87 4.93 11.87
CA ASN A 60 -15.13 5.42 11.31
C ASN A 60 -15.54 4.59 10.08
N PRO A 61 -16.71 3.91 10.10
CA PRO A 61 -17.19 3.09 8.99
C PRO A 61 -17.28 3.83 7.65
N ALA A 62 -17.64 5.12 7.67
CA ALA A 62 -17.76 5.95 6.46
C ALA A 62 -16.43 6.19 5.74
N TYR A 63 -15.31 6.20 6.48
CA TYR A 63 -13.97 6.37 5.93
C TYR A 63 -13.37 5.11 5.31
N ARG A 64 -13.87 3.93 5.70
CA ARG A 64 -13.38 2.65 5.18
C ARG A 64 -13.57 2.50 3.66
N GLU A 65 -14.39 3.33 3.03
CA GLU A 65 -14.72 3.25 1.61
C GLU A 65 -13.83 4.12 0.70
N ALA A 66 -13.10 5.09 1.25
CA ALA A 66 -12.23 5.96 0.45
C ALA A 66 -11.02 5.19 -0.12
N LYS A 67 -10.75 5.39 -1.41
CA LYS A 67 -9.55 4.83 -2.07
C LYS A 67 -8.30 5.54 -1.55
N VAL A 68 -7.19 4.82 -1.44
CA VAL A 68 -5.88 5.38 -1.00
C VAL A 68 -5.55 6.70 -1.69
N ARG A 69 -5.81 6.81 -2.99
CA ARG A 69 -5.62 8.05 -3.74
C ARG A 69 -6.54 9.18 -3.25
N THR A 70 -7.83 8.92 -3.09
CA THR A 70 -8.80 9.91 -2.60
C THR A 70 -8.44 10.38 -1.19
N LEU A 71 -7.91 9.48 -0.37
CA LEU A 71 -7.46 9.80 0.99
C LEU A 71 -6.23 10.70 1.00
N LEU A 72 -5.29 10.49 0.07
CA LEU A 72 -4.13 11.39 -0.09
C LEU A 72 -4.54 12.75 -0.64
N GLU A 73 -5.55 12.79 -1.52
CA GLU A 73 -6.09 14.04 -2.10
C GLU A 73 -6.96 14.80 -1.09
N THR A 74 -7.68 14.10 -0.21
CA THR A 74 -8.61 14.70 0.76
C THR A 74 -8.04 14.78 2.18
N ALA A 75 -6.88 14.20 2.46
CA ALA A 75 -6.27 14.26 3.79
C ALA A 75 -6.11 15.71 4.28
N ALA A 76 -5.78 16.63 3.38
CA ALA A 76 -5.71 18.06 3.68
C ALA A 76 -7.08 18.75 3.88
N GLU A 77 -8.15 18.23 3.25
CA GLU A 77 -9.51 18.79 3.34
C GLU A 77 -10.29 18.25 4.56
N VAL A 78 -9.95 17.05 5.00
CA VAL A 78 -10.59 16.36 6.13
C VAL A 78 -10.04 16.82 7.48
N MET A 79 -8.92 17.51 7.49
CA MET A 79 -8.38 18.14 8.67
C MET A 79 -9.22 19.35 9.08
N GLY A 80 -10.20 19.12 9.95
CA GLY A 80 -10.72 20.20 10.77
C GLY A 80 -9.59 20.74 11.67
N PRO A 81 -9.64 22.03 12.08
CA PRO A 81 -8.59 22.69 12.85
C PRO A 81 -8.34 22.13 14.27
N SER A 82 -8.97 21.01 14.61
CA SER A 82 -8.96 20.42 15.96
C SER A 82 -8.39 18.99 16.04
N ALA A 83 -7.89 18.41 14.95
CA ALA A 83 -7.29 17.08 15.02
C ALA A 83 -5.83 17.20 15.46
N GLU A 84 -5.52 16.83 16.70
CA GLU A 84 -4.15 16.64 17.15
C GLU A 84 -3.55 15.46 16.36
N ALA A 85 -2.73 15.78 15.36
CA ALA A 85 -1.96 14.76 14.66
C ALA A 85 -0.92 14.18 15.64
N PRO A 86 -0.75 12.85 15.71
CA PRO A 86 0.31 12.27 16.52
C PRO A 86 1.65 12.81 16.03
N ALA A 87 2.56 13.12 16.97
CA ALA A 87 3.90 13.67 16.70
C ALA A 87 4.80 12.59 16.04
N LEU A 88 4.44 12.15 14.83
CA LEU A 88 5.17 11.17 14.06
C LEU A 88 6.43 11.79 13.45
N ARG A 89 7.54 11.06 13.51
CA ARG A 89 8.82 11.44 12.91
C ARG A 89 9.43 10.28 12.16
N LEU A 90 9.98 10.55 11.00
CA LEU A 90 10.76 9.59 10.22
C LEU A 90 11.82 10.29 9.38
N VAL A 91 12.79 9.52 8.89
CA VAL A 91 13.80 9.97 7.93
C VAL A 91 13.53 9.28 6.60
N ASP A 92 13.49 10.05 5.50
CA ASP A 92 13.25 9.51 4.16
C ASP A 92 14.52 8.92 3.52
N ASP A 93 14.39 8.37 2.31
CA ASP A 93 15.49 7.79 1.52
C ASP A 93 16.53 8.81 1.03
N LEU A 94 16.25 10.12 1.19
CA LEU A 94 17.20 11.21 0.90
C LEU A 94 17.82 11.80 2.18
N GLY A 95 17.59 11.18 3.33
CA GLY A 95 18.10 11.64 4.63
C GLY A 95 17.36 12.87 5.19
N ARG A 96 16.18 13.22 4.67
CA ARG A 96 15.39 14.35 5.17
C ARG A 96 14.48 13.89 6.30
N GLU A 97 14.51 14.62 7.39
CA GLU A 97 13.60 14.39 8.51
C GLU A 97 12.22 14.98 8.19
N HIS A 98 11.19 14.19 8.45
CA HIS A 98 9.79 14.57 8.40
C HIS A 98 9.23 14.54 9.82
N ARG A 99 8.51 15.59 10.20
CA ARG A 99 7.89 15.77 11.52
C ARG A 99 6.45 16.20 11.35
N ASP A 100 5.65 15.98 12.38
CA ASP A 100 4.25 16.42 12.44
C ASP A 100 3.44 15.92 11.23
N LEU A 101 3.65 14.65 10.91
CA LEU A 101 3.06 13.99 9.76
C LEU A 101 1.57 13.72 9.99
N VAL A 102 0.76 14.19 9.07
CA VAL A 102 -0.69 13.97 9.06
C VAL A 102 -1.03 12.53 8.71
N VAL A 103 -0.35 11.99 7.71
CA VAL A 103 -0.52 10.62 7.24
C VAL A 103 0.82 9.99 6.96
N VAL A 104 1.01 8.77 7.46
CA VAL A 104 2.05 7.85 7.00
C VAL A 104 1.35 6.57 6.56
N LEU A 105 1.50 6.21 5.30
CA LEU A 105 1.00 4.95 4.74
C LEU A 105 2.20 4.09 4.33
N VAL A 106 2.29 2.90 4.91
CA VAL A 106 3.33 1.91 4.56
C VAL A 106 2.66 0.68 3.97
N SER A 107 2.95 0.35 2.71
CA SER A 107 2.35 -0.78 2.01
C SER A 107 3.34 -1.89 1.74
N ASN A 108 2.81 -3.12 1.70
CA ASN A 108 3.55 -4.29 1.22
C ASN A 108 3.68 -4.20 -0.31
N ASN A 109 4.80 -3.70 -0.78
CA ASN A 109 5.08 -3.23 -2.14
C ASN A 109 4.32 -1.93 -2.54
N PRO A 110 4.91 -1.09 -3.39
CA PRO A 110 4.36 0.22 -3.76
C PRO A 110 3.06 0.13 -4.56
N TYR A 111 2.11 1.01 -4.27
CA TYR A 111 0.92 1.24 -5.10
C TYR A 111 1.26 2.03 -6.38
N ALA A 112 0.56 1.76 -7.47
CA ALA A 112 0.62 2.57 -8.69
C ALA A 112 -0.26 3.82 -8.54
N LEU A 113 0.22 4.82 -7.81
CA LEU A 113 -0.53 6.05 -7.50
C LEU A 113 -0.65 6.99 -8.70
N ASP A 114 0.29 6.92 -9.64
CA ASP A 114 0.37 7.71 -10.87
C ASP A 114 -0.60 7.24 -11.98
N ARG A 115 -1.30 6.11 -11.77
CA ARG A 115 -2.14 5.47 -12.78
C ARG A 115 -3.61 5.45 -12.37
N PRO A 116 -4.45 6.36 -12.89
CA PRO A 116 -5.88 6.42 -12.53
C PRO A 116 -6.63 5.10 -12.77
N LEU A 117 -6.29 4.38 -13.85
CA LEU A 117 -6.90 3.10 -14.21
C LEU A 117 -6.38 1.90 -13.41
N ALA A 118 -5.31 2.09 -12.63
CA ALA A 118 -4.73 1.02 -11.80
C ALA A 118 -5.61 0.62 -10.60
N ARG A 119 -6.71 1.32 -10.38
CA ARG A 119 -7.70 1.04 -9.32
C ARG A 119 -7.09 0.95 -7.91
N GLY A 120 -5.99 1.67 -7.65
CA GLY A 120 -5.28 1.62 -6.38
C GLY A 120 -4.69 0.25 -6.09
N THR A 121 -4.18 -0.46 -7.11
CA THR A 121 -3.52 -1.75 -6.99
C THR A 121 -2.01 -1.62 -7.10
N ARG A 122 -1.31 -2.69 -6.72
CA ARG A 122 0.15 -2.80 -6.77
C ARG A 122 0.58 -3.53 -8.05
N PRO A 123 1.55 -2.99 -8.80
CA PRO A 123 2.04 -3.63 -10.04
C PRO A 123 2.71 -4.98 -9.78
N THR A 124 3.35 -5.13 -8.63
CA THR A 124 3.99 -6.36 -8.18
C THR A 124 3.82 -6.54 -6.69
N LEU A 125 3.87 -7.80 -6.24
CA LEU A 125 3.97 -8.20 -4.83
C LEU A 125 5.28 -8.94 -4.55
N GLY A 126 6.28 -8.79 -5.41
CA GLY A 126 7.59 -9.44 -5.29
C GLY A 126 8.72 -8.45 -5.61
N GLY A 127 8.55 -7.17 -5.28
CA GLY A 127 9.54 -6.13 -5.53
C GLY A 127 10.60 -5.98 -4.43
N GLY A 128 10.45 -6.66 -3.30
CA GLY A 128 11.37 -6.58 -2.16
C GLY A 128 11.40 -5.20 -1.49
N GLN A 129 10.37 -4.38 -1.66
CA GLN A 129 10.32 -3.00 -1.19
C GLN A 129 8.98 -2.67 -0.51
N LEU A 130 9.02 -1.94 0.58
CA LEU A 130 7.86 -1.24 1.11
C LEU A 130 7.50 -0.08 0.18
N GLY A 131 6.21 0.19 0.00
CA GLY A 131 5.76 1.46 -0.55
C GLY A 131 5.45 2.42 0.59
N ILE A 132 6.04 3.60 0.59
CA ILE A 132 5.91 4.59 1.66
C ILE A 132 5.31 5.86 1.08
N VAL A 133 4.28 6.37 1.72
CA VAL A 133 3.65 7.65 1.37
C VAL A 133 3.48 8.45 2.64
N VAL A 134 3.94 9.68 2.62
CA VAL A 134 3.76 10.65 3.71
C VAL A 134 3.00 11.87 3.23
N VAL A 135 2.21 12.44 4.12
CA VAL A 135 1.56 13.74 3.92
C VAL A 135 1.90 14.60 5.12
N ASP A 136 2.55 15.72 4.85
CA ASP A 136 2.93 16.71 5.86
C ASP A 136 1.73 17.61 6.20
N THR A 137 1.75 18.22 7.36
CA THR A 137 0.81 19.30 7.71
C THR A 137 0.92 20.41 6.66
N PRO A 138 -0.20 20.93 6.12
CA PRO A 138 -0.17 22.06 5.21
C PRO A 138 0.51 23.26 5.91
N GLY A 139 1.61 23.72 5.33
CA GLY A 139 2.38 24.87 5.80
C GLY A 139 2.64 25.85 4.65
N ASP A 140 3.26 27.00 4.96
CA ASP A 140 3.64 28.03 3.97
C ASP A 140 4.77 27.58 3.00
N SER A 141 5.09 26.27 3.00
CA SER A 141 6.13 25.73 2.15
C SER A 141 5.65 25.58 0.71
N PRO A 142 6.42 26.02 -0.31
CA PRO A 142 6.10 25.82 -1.72
C PRO A 142 6.23 24.34 -2.17
N ARG A 143 6.49 23.42 -1.25
CA ARG A 143 6.61 21.97 -1.54
C ARG A 143 5.24 21.32 -1.59
N PRO A 144 5.04 20.30 -2.46
CA PRO A 144 3.82 19.51 -2.42
C PRO A 144 3.67 18.87 -1.04
N PRO A 145 2.45 18.84 -0.48
CA PRO A 145 2.19 18.39 0.91
C PRO A 145 2.39 16.88 1.09
N GLY A 146 2.88 16.17 0.08
CA GLY A 146 3.07 14.73 0.18
C GLY A 146 4.25 14.22 -0.63
N ARG A 147 4.82 13.10 -0.19
CA ARG A 147 5.91 12.41 -0.86
C ARG A 147 5.69 10.90 -0.84
N ALA A 148 6.09 10.24 -1.94
CA ALA A 148 6.09 8.78 -2.04
C ALA A 148 7.47 8.27 -2.48
N TRP A 149 7.93 7.16 -1.86
CA TRP A 149 9.15 6.44 -2.23
C TRP A 149 9.05 4.96 -1.84
N SER A 150 10.11 4.21 -2.08
CA SER A 150 10.20 2.81 -1.66
C SER A 150 11.51 2.55 -0.92
N ALA A 151 11.47 1.68 0.08
CA ALA A 151 12.62 1.24 0.84
C ALA A 151 12.39 -0.16 1.41
N PRO A 152 13.42 -0.97 1.66
CA PRO A 152 13.25 -2.28 2.29
C PRO A 152 12.92 -2.19 3.78
N HIS A 153 13.23 -1.08 4.42
CA HIS A 153 13.00 -0.81 5.84
C HIS A 153 12.55 0.63 6.05
N LEU A 154 11.79 0.86 7.12
CA LEU A 154 11.42 2.18 7.59
C LEU A 154 11.31 2.15 9.11
N GLU A 155 11.75 3.20 9.78
CA GLU A 155 11.46 3.41 11.19
C GLU A 155 10.65 4.71 11.36
N VAL A 156 9.57 4.61 12.15
CA VAL A 156 8.75 5.76 12.52
C VAL A 156 8.79 5.89 14.04
N SER A 157 9.16 7.07 14.52
CA SER A 157 9.22 7.41 15.93
C SER A 157 7.98 8.21 16.34
N ALA A 158 7.53 7.99 17.55
CA ALA A 158 6.48 8.76 18.21
C ALA A 158 6.74 8.79 19.72
N PRO A 159 6.25 9.78 20.47
CA PRO A 159 6.43 9.85 21.92
C PRO A 159 5.60 8.80 22.68
N GLU A 160 4.47 8.40 22.14
CA GLU A 160 3.50 7.49 22.75
C GLU A 160 3.05 6.42 21.79
N ALA A 161 2.21 5.50 22.26
CA ALA A 161 1.58 4.48 21.42
C ALA A 161 0.77 5.13 20.30
N VAL A 162 0.88 4.57 19.10
CA VAL A 162 0.26 5.10 17.87
C VAL A 162 -0.96 4.25 17.50
N HIS A 163 -2.10 4.90 17.35
CA HIS A 163 -3.27 4.28 16.77
C HIS A 163 -3.05 4.06 15.27
N ALA A 164 -3.12 2.82 14.84
CA ALA A 164 -2.81 2.40 13.48
C ALA A 164 -3.96 1.60 12.88
N GLY A 165 -4.10 1.69 11.56
CA GLY A 165 -4.88 0.74 10.79
C GLY A 165 -3.94 -0.27 10.14
N VAL A 166 -4.02 -1.56 10.52
CA VAL A 166 -3.23 -2.64 9.91
C VAL A 166 -4.17 -3.55 9.11
N ASP A 167 -3.98 -3.59 7.79
CA ASP A 167 -4.87 -4.33 6.86
C ASP A 167 -6.37 -4.00 7.04
N GLY A 168 -6.68 -2.81 7.56
CA GLY A 168 -8.03 -2.32 7.84
C GLY A 168 -8.55 -2.63 9.26
N GLU A 169 -7.73 -3.20 10.13
CA GLU A 169 -8.03 -3.40 11.56
C GLU A 169 -7.36 -2.31 12.40
N ALA A 170 -8.10 -1.74 13.35
CA ALA A 170 -7.56 -0.76 14.29
C ALA A 170 -6.74 -1.47 15.36
N VAL A 171 -5.49 -1.02 15.55
CA VAL A 171 -4.54 -1.54 16.55
C VAL A 171 -3.71 -0.43 17.15
N ASP A 172 -3.25 -0.61 18.39
CA ASP A 172 -2.29 0.26 19.02
C ASP A 172 -0.89 -0.34 18.88
N LEU A 173 0.04 0.46 18.34
CA LEU A 173 1.43 0.06 18.13
C LEU A 173 2.37 0.88 19.02
N SER A 174 3.29 0.20 19.69
CA SER A 174 4.30 0.84 20.54
C SER A 174 5.50 1.27 19.71
N PRO A 175 5.92 2.57 19.76
CA PRO A 175 7.11 3.05 19.07
C PRO A 175 8.41 2.51 19.72
N PRO A 176 9.54 2.51 18.97
CA PRO A 176 9.64 2.84 17.58
C PRO A 176 8.96 1.80 16.68
N LEU A 177 8.28 2.26 15.62
CA LEU A 177 7.62 1.37 14.66
C LEU A 177 8.62 0.98 13.58
N ARG A 178 9.08 -0.27 13.62
CA ARG A 178 10.04 -0.81 12.66
C ARG A 178 9.33 -1.62 11.60
N PHE A 179 9.32 -1.11 10.39
CA PHE A 179 8.77 -1.75 9.22
C PHE A 179 9.89 -2.46 8.45
N ALA A 180 9.58 -3.65 7.96
CA ALA A 180 10.47 -4.41 7.08
C ALA A 180 9.69 -5.18 6.03
N ILE A 181 10.30 -5.41 4.86
CA ILE A 181 9.81 -6.33 3.86
C ILE A 181 10.53 -7.68 4.01
N ARG A 182 9.78 -8.76 3.86
CA ARG A 182 10.30 -10.13 3.81
C ARG A 182 10.04 -10.68 2.41
N PRO A 183 11.05 -10.68 1.53
CA PRO A 183 10.90 -11.11 0.15
C PRO A 183 10.48 -12.57 0.03
N ALA A 184 9.56 -12.85 -0.89
CA ALA A 184 9.08 -14.20 -1.24
C ALA A 184 8.63 -15.06 -0.04
N ALA A 185 8.18 -14.43 1.05
CA ALA A 185 7.88 -15.11 2.31
C ALA A 185 6.52 -15.84 2.34
N LEU A 186 5.64 -15.57 1.38
CA LEU A 186 4.32 -16.20 1.31
C LEU A 186 4.11 -16.87 -0.05
N ARG A 187 3.66 -18.12 -0.02
CA ARG A 187 3.20 -18.84 -1.22
C ARG A 187 1.69 -18.70 -1.35
N VAL A 188 1.23 -18.26 -2.52
CA VAL A 188 -0.20 -18.15 -2.86
C VAL A 188 -0.49 -19.00 -4.08
N ARG A 189 -1.65 -19.66 -4.11
CA ARG A 189 -2.14 -20.40 -5.27
C ARG A 189 -3.29 -19.66 -5.92
N ILE A 190 -3.21 -19.51 -7.24
CA ILE A 190 -4.16 -18.73 -8.03
C ILE A 190 -4.71 -19.66 -9.11
N SER A 191 -6.03 -19.70 -9.27
CA SER A 191 -6.69 -20.44 -10.35
C SER A 191 -6.20 -19.95 -11.71
N SER A 192 -5.93 -20.85 -12.64
CA SER A 192 -5.55 -20.51 -14.02
C SER A 192 -6.67 -19.81 -14.81
N ARG A 193 -7.90 -19.84 -14.31
CA ARG A 193 -9.04 -19.09 -14.89
C ARG A 193 -8.98 -17.60 -14.60
N HIS A 194 -8.23 -17.19 -13.59
CA HIS A 194 -8.10 -15.79 -13.24
C HIS A 194 -6.92 -15.13 -13.96
N PRO A 195 -6.94 -13.79 -14.14
CA PRO A 195 -5.88 -13.06 -14.86
C PRO A 195 -4.47 -13.28 -14.31
N GLY A 196 -4.34 -13.57 -13.02
CA GLY A 196 -3.06 -13.79 -12.36
C GLY A 196 -2.15 -12.56 -12.33
N ALA A 197 -2.66 -11.38 -12.67
CA ALA A 197 -1.93 -10.10 -12.58
C ALA A 197 -2.90 -9.00 -12.19
N SER A 198 -2.45 -8.06 -11.34
CA SER A 198 -3.25 -6.94 -10.89
C SER A 198 -3.65 -6.01 -12.06
N PRO A 199 -4.70 -5.18 -11.91
CA PRO A 199 -5.03 -4.15 -12.88
C PRO A 199 -3.84 -3.27 -13.24
N SER A 200 -3.04 -2.81 -12.28
CA SER A 200 -1.87 -1.98 -12.53
C SER A 200 -0.73 -2.70 -13.26
N ALA A 201 -0.54 -4.00 -13.01
CA ALA A 201 0.43 -4.81 -13.74
C ALA A 201 0.05 -5.03 -15.21
N ARG A 202 -1.26 -5.07 -15.51
CA ARG A 202 -1.78 -5.24 -16.87
C ARG A 202 -1.78 -3.96 -17.70
N LEU A 203 -1.71 -2.80 -17.06
CA LEU A 203 -1.58 -1.51 -17.74
C LEU A 203 -0.16 -1.40 -18.30
N ARG A 204 0.04 -1.77 -19.55
CA ARG A 204 1.31 -1.55 -20.26
C ARG A 204 1.53 -0.05 -20.40
N LEU A 205 2.72 0.44 -20.05
CA LEU A 205 3.15 1.79 -20.39
C LEU A 205 3.14 1.93 -21.92
N PRO A 206 2.50 2.96 -22.51
CA PRO A 206 2.71 3.27 -23.92
C PRO A 206 4.15 3.78 -24.05
N GLY A 207 5.07 2.96 -24.62
CA GLY A 207 6.34 3.50 -25.07
C GLY A 207 7.63 2.73 -24.81
N HIS A 208 7.67 1.40 -24.87
CA HIS A 208 8.98 0.69 -24.96
C HIS A 208 8.96 -0.50 -25.94
N SER A 209 8.14 -0.47 -26.98
CA SER A 209 8.06 -1.56 -27.97
C SER A 209 8.24 -1.03 -29.40
N ARG A 210 9.32 -0.27 -29.69
CA ARG A 210 9.68 0.08 -31.06
C ARG A 210 11.19 0.26 -31.28
N ALA A 211 12.01 -0.66 -30.79
CA ALA A 211 13.45 -0.63 -31.07
C ALA A 211 14.08 -2.00 -31.35
N ALA A 212 13.29 -2.99 -31.81
CA ALA A 212 13.85 -4.31 -32.12
C ALA A 212 13.25 -4.94 -33.41
N ARG A 213 12.95 -4.12 -34.42
CA ARG A 213 12.63 -4.65 -35.79
C ARG A 213 13.10 -3.69 -36.89
N GLN A 214 14.35 -3.27 -36.90
CA GLN A 214 15.01 -2.70 -38.09
C GLN A 214 16.52 -2.98 -38.03
N SER A 215 16.89 -4.25 -38.17
CA SER A 215 18.25 -4.63 -38.59
C SER A 215 18.23 -6.08 -39.08
N GLN A 216 17.47 -6.34 -40.15
CA GLN A 216 17.72 -7.40 -41.12
C GLN A 216 16.96 -7.00 -42.38
N GLY A 217 17.67 -6.40 -43.33
CA GLY A 217 17.34 -6.06 -44.68
C GLY A 217 18.62 -5.67 -45.37
#